data_9f1cdcc1d3bed00975ef2df25b7e7729
#
_entry.id   9f1cdcc1d3bed00975ef2df25b7e7729
#
_cell.length_a   1.000
_cell.length_b   1.000
_cell.length_c   1.000
_cell.angle_alpha   90.00
_cell.angle_beta   90.00
_cell.angle_gamma   90.00
#
_symmetry.space_group_name_H-M   'P 1'
#
loop_
_entity.id
_entity.type
_entity.pdbx_description
1 polymer ?
#
loop_
_entity_poly.entity_id
_entity_poly.type
_entity_poly.pdbx_seq_one_letter_code
_entity_poly.pdbx_strand_id
1 'polypeptide(L)'
;SGFSFVDMAANASGIRFAVLATKNEAMAREMRQRVQQTASSFDFCPSIDGLPEGMTTDQFQSQYGGIGGEGTLKLFDEIRSRVLGSPMLKDGAQLK
;
A
#
# COMPACT_ATOMS: atom_id res chain seq x y z
N SER A 1 13.57 4.23 17.12
CA SER A 1 12.39 4.29 16.28
C SER A 1 11.84 2.91 16.04
N GLY A 2 10.55 2.81 15.79
CA GLY A 2 9.88 1.57 15.56
C GLY A 2 9.66 1.27 14.09
N PHE A 3 9.20 0.07 13.84
CA PHE A 3 8.77 -0.36 12.52
C PHE A 3 7.33 0.08 12.30
N SER A 4 7.02 0.62 11.12
CA SER A 4 5.68 1.12 10.82
C SER A 4 5.11 0.46 9.56
N PHE A 5 4.02 -0.28 9.75
CA PHE A 5 3.29 -0.86 8.62
C PHE A 5 2.46 0.20 7.90
N VAL A 6 2.06 1.27 8.58
CA VAL A 6 1.40 2.41 7.94
C VAL A 6 2.33 3.04 6.90
N ASP A 7 3.58 3.28 7.28
CA ASP A 7 4.57 3.85 6.36
C ASP A 7 4.84 2.93 5.19
N MET A 8 4.90 1.63 5.44
CA MET A 8 5.09 0.64 4.38
C MET A 8 3.91 0.63 3.41
N ALA A 9 2.69 0.69 3.93
CA ALA A 9 1.50 0.72 3.08
C ALA A 9 1.49 1.98 2.23
N ALA A 10 1.85 3.12 2.81
CA ALA A 10 1.92 4.38 2.08
C ALA A 10 2.99 4.33 0.98
N ASN A 11 4.17 3.80 1.30
CA ASN A 11 5.24 3.65 0.32
C ASN A 11 4.84 2.71 -0.81
N ALA A 12 4.26 1.57 -0.49
CA ALA A 12 3.82 0.60 -1.48
C ALA A 12 2.75 1.20 -2.39
N SER A 13 1.82 1.97 -1.82
CA SER A 13 0.77 2.64 -2.59
C SER A 13 1.37 3.68 -3.53
N GLY A 14 2.34 4.47 -3.07
CA GLY A 14 3.01 5.46 -3.90
C GLY A 14 3.78 4.83 -5.06
N ILE A 15 4.48 3.73 -4.80
CA ILE A 15 5.21 3.00 -5.83
C ILE A 15 4.22 2.44 -6.87
N ARG A 16 3.13 1.84 -6.40
CA ARG A 16 2.11 1.29 -7.29
C ARG A 16 1.50 2.39 -8.16
N PHE A 17 1.18 3.54 -7.55
CA PHE A 17 0.68 4.69 -8.29
C PHE A 17 1.66 5.11 -9.39
N ALA A 18 2.94 5.22 -9.06
CA ALA A 18 3.97 5.63 -10.01
C ALA A 18 4.08 4.63 -11.17
N VAL A 19 4.03 3.33 -10.87
CA VAL A 19 4.08 2.30 -11.90
C VAL A 19 2.91 2.45 -12.86
N LEU A 20 1.70 2.62 -12.34
CA LEU A 20 0.52 2.77 -13.18
C LEU A 20 0.54 4.07 -13.98
N ALA A 21 0.92 5.17 -13.35
CA ALA A 21 0.92 6.49 -13.98
C ALA A 21 1.96 6.60 -15.10
N THR A 22 2.98 5.75 -15.07
CA THR A 22 4.04 5.77 -16.07
C THR A 22 4.01 4.58 -17.03
N LYS A 23 2.98 3.75 -16.93
CA LYS A 23 2.86 2.55 -17.74
C LYS A 23 2.64 2.88 -19.22
N ASN A 24 1.69 3.76 -19.49
CA ASN A 24 1.38 4.26 -20.83
C ASN A 24 0.51 5.51 -20.71
N GLU A 25 0.23 6.14 -21.85
CA GLU A 25 -0.54 7.39 -21.85
C GLU A 25 -1.97 7.20 -21.33
N ALA A 26 -2.60 6.08 -21.68
CA ALA A 26 -3.97 5.82 -21.25
C ALA A 26 -4.04 5.70 -19.73
N MET A 27 -3.09 4.98 -19.13
CA MET A 27 -3.03 4.85 -17.68
C MET A 27 -2.63 6.15 -16.99
N ALA A 28 -1.76 6.94 -17.63
CA ALA A 28 -1.43 8.25 -17.07
C ALA A 28 -2.67 9.13 -16.97
N ARG A 29 -3.52 9.13 -18.00
CA ARG A 29 -4.77 9.87 -17.97
C ARG A 29 -5.74 9.30 -16.94
N GLU A 30 -5.83 7.99 -16.86
CA GLU A 30 -6.70 7.31 -15.89
C GLU A 30 -6.31 7.67 -14.47
N MET A 31 -5.03 7.62 -14.14
CA MET A 31 -4.55 7.93 -12.80
C MET A 31 -4.79 9.40 -12.46
N ARG A 32 -4.62 10.29 -13.43
CA ARG A 32 -4.90 11.71 -13.25
C ARG A 32 -6.37 11.94 -12.92
N GLN A 33 -7.27 11.24 -13.62
CA GLN A 33 -8.71 11.33 -13.36
C GLN A 33 -9.05 10.82 -11.97
N ARG A 34 -8.43 9.71 -11.55
CA ARG A 34 -8.66 9.18 -10.20
C ARG A 34 -8.26 10.19 -9.14
N VAL A 35 -7.12 10.87 -9.32
CA VAL A 35 -6.68 11.91 -8.39
C VAL A 35 -7.70 13.04 -8.33
N GLN A 36 -8.19 13.48 -9.48
CA GLN A 36 -9.15 14.59 -9.54
C GLN A 36 -10.49 14.25 -8.89
N GLN A 37 -10.86 12.98 -8.90
CA GLN A 37 -12.12 12.49 -8.32
C GLN A 37 -11.99 12.13 -6.84
N THR A 38 -10.78 12.10 -6.32
CA THR A 38 -10.52 11.70 -4.94
C THR A 38 -10.82 12.85 -4.00
N ALA A 39 -11.64 12.58 -2.97
CA ALA A 39 -12.02 13.57 -1.97
C ALA A 39 -11.04 13.62 -0.80
N SER A 40 -10.20 12.60 -0.63
CA SER A 40 -9.32 12.46 0.53
C SER A 40 -8.09 11.66 0.17
N SER A 41 -6.96 11.99 0.81
CA SER A 41 -5.73 11.22 0.65
C SER A 41 -5.88 9.78 1.15
N PHE A 42 -6.84 9.50 2.01
CA PHE A 42 -7.11 8.14 2.48
C PHE A 42 -7.57 7.20 1.36
N ASP A 43 -8.09 7.76 0.26
CA ASP A 43 -8.49 6.94 -0.87
C ASP A 43 -7.31 6.28 -1.58
N PHE A 44 -6.10 6.81 -1.40
CA PHE A 44 -4.89 6.26 -2.01
C PHE A 44 -4.28 5.13 -1.21
N CYS A 45 -4.46 5.13 0.10
CA CYS A 45 -3.85 4.15 0.97
C CYS A 45 -4.87 3.09 1.35
N PRO A 46 -4.50 1.81 1.34
CA PRO A 46 -5.41 0.78 1.82
C PRO A 46 -5.60 0.89 3.32
N SER A 47 -6.66 0.26 3.80
CA SER A 47 -6.89 0.15 5.24
C SER A 47 -5.70 -0.54 5.90
N ILE A 48 -5.36 -0.07 7.09
CA ILE A 48 -4.32 -0.67 7.92
C ILE A 48 -4.92 -1.41 9.12
N ASP A 49 -6.23 -1.56 9.15
CA ASP A 49 -6.91 -2.21 10.25
C ASP A 49 -6.35 -3.62 10.47
N GLY A 50 -6.06 -3.93 11.71
CA GLY A 50 -5.51 -5.22 12.09
C GLY A 50 -4.01 -5.37 11.89
N LEU A 51 -3.33 -4.36 11.35
CA LEU A 51 -1.88 -4.39 11.23
C LEU A 51 -1.23 -3.79 12.46
N PRO A 52 -0.11 -4.34 12.93
CA PRO A 52 0.59 -3.80 14.09
C PRO A 52 1.18 -2.43 13.79
N GLU A 53 1.23 -1.59 14.80
CA GLU A 53 1.81 -0.26 14.72
C GLU A 53 2.66 0.04 15.95
N GLY A 54 3.63 0.92 15.77
CA GLY A 54 4.44 1.42 16.87
C GLY A 54 5.31 0.40 17.54
N MET A 55 5.62 -0.69 16.86
CA MET A 55 6.46 -1.74 17.43
C MET A 55 7.92 -1.31 17.52
N THR A 56 8.55 -1.65 18.64
CA THR A 56 10.00 -1.54 18.74
C THR A 56 10.66 -2.64 17.93
N THR A 57 11.95 -2.49 17.65
CA THR A 57 12.73 -3.52 16.97
C THR A 57 12.66 -4.85 17.71
N ASP A 58 12.77 -4.80 19.05
CA ASP A 58 12.72 -6.01 19.86
C ASP A 58 11.36 -6.69 19.78
N GLN A 59 10.29 -5.92 19.84
CA GLN A 59 8.94 -6.46 19.71
C GLN A 59 8.73 -7.10 18.35
N PHE A 60 9.21 -6.44 17.31
CA PHE A 60 9.10 -6.95 15.96
C PHE A 60 9.86 -8.26 15.81
N GLN A 61 11.09 -8.33 16.34
CA GLN A 61 11.90 -9.54 16.29
C GLN A 61 11.23 -10.68 17.06
N SER A 62 10.69 -10.39 18.24
CA SER A 62 10.05 -11.41 19.09
C SER A 62 8.77 -11.96 18.49
N GLN A 63 7.93 -11.08 17.96
CA GLN A 63 6.59 -11.47 17.51
C GLN A 63 6.55 -11.96 16.08
N TYR A 64 7.42 -11.44 15.22
CA TYR A 64 7.36 -11.71 13.78
C TYR A 64 8.64 -12.28 13.21
N GLY A 65 9.66 -12.45 14.03
CA GLY A 65 10.94 -13.00 13.58
C GLY A 65 11.81 -12.03 12.82
N GLY A 66 11.55 -10.72 12.92
CA GLY A 66 12.30 -9.70 12.22
C GLY A 66 11.92 -9.60 10.75
N ILE A 67 12.71 -8.87 9.97
CA ILE A 67 12.38 -8.57 8.57
C ILE A 67 12.28 -9.84 7.72
N GLY A 68 13.14 -10.83 7.96
CA GLY A 68 13.12 -12.09 7.20
C GLY A 68 12.22 -13.15 7.79
N GLY A 69 11.53 -12.87 8.89
CA GLY A 69 10.70 -13.84 9.57
C GLY A 69 9.42 -14.17 8.85
N GLU A 70 8.88 -15.35 9.13
CA GLU A 70 7.66 -15.83 8.49
C GLU A 70 6.47 -14.92 8.76
N GLY A 71 6.34 -14.45 10.00
CA GLY A 71 5.26 -13.53 10.36
C GLY A 71 5.34 -12.21 9.59
N THR A 72 6.55 -11.70 9.40
CA THR A 72 6.78 -10.48 8.65
C THR A 72 6.43 -10.66 7.18
N LEU A 73 6.81 -11.79 6.60
CA LEU A 73 6.50 -12.06 5.20
C LEU A 73 5.00 -12.13 4.98
N LYS A 74 4.26 -12.70 5.93
CA LYS A 74 2.80 -12.72 5.86
C LYS A 74 2.20 -11.31 5.92
N LEU A 75 2.76 -10.44 6.76
CA LEU A 75 2.30 -9.06 6.85
C LEU A 75 2.60 -8.27 5.58
N PHE A 76 3.77 -8.47 4.99
CA PHE A 76 4.11 -7.85 3.71
C PHE A 76 3.13 -8.29 2.62
N ASP A 77 2.79 -9.57 2.60
CA ASP A 77 1.85 -10.12 1.63
C ASP A 77 0.45 -9.54 1.83
N GLU A 78 0.05 -9.36 3.08
CA GLU A 78 -1.22 -8.72 3.39
C GLU A 78 -1.27 -7.26 2.90
N ILE A 79 -0.20 -6.50 3.15
CA ILE A 79 -0.11 -5.12 2.68
C ILE A 79 -0.18 -5.08 1.15
N ARG A 80 0.56 -5.96 0.50
CA ARG A 80 0.57 -6.06 -0.97
C ARG A 80 -0.84 -6.34 -1.50
N SER A 81 -1.54 -7.29 -0.89
CA SER A 81 -2.91 -7.62 -1.29
C SER A 81 -3.85 -6.44 -1.15
N ARG A 82 -3.72 -5.68 -0.06
CA ARG A 82 -4.55 -4.51 0.18
C ARG A 82 -4.26 -3.40 -0.84
N VAL A 83 -2.99 -3.20 -1.16
CA VAL A 83 -2.58 -2.21 -2.18
C VAL A 83 -3.15 -2.61 -3.54
N LEU A 84 -2.98 -3.87 -3.95
CA LEU A 84 -3.46 -4.33 -5.24
C LEU A 84 -4.99 -4.36 -5.34
N GLY A 85 -5.67 -4.46 -4.20
CA GLY A 85 -7.13 -4.43 -4.15
C GLY A 85 -7.74 -3.04 -4.07
N SER A 86 -6.93 -2.01 -3.90
CA SER A 86 -7.42 -0.65 -3.80
C SER A 86 -7.99 -0.17 -5.14
N PRO A 87 -9.23 0.38 -5.16
CA PRO A 87 -9.80 0.90 -6.41
C PRO A 87 -8.95 1.99 -7.06
N MET A 88 -8.21 2.76 -6.25
CA MET A 88 -7.35 3.83 -6.75
C MET A 88 -6.08 3.30 -7.41
N LEU A 89 -5.73 2.04 -7.16
CA LEU A 89 -4.44 1.47 -7.55
C LEU A 89 -4.58 0.23 -8.42
N LYS A 90 -5.76 -0.02 -8.97
CA LYS A 90 -5.99 -1.11 -9.90
C LYS A 90 -5.47 -0.75 -11.28
N ASP A 91 -4.89 -1.73 -11.96
CA ASP A 91 -4.51 -1.57 -13.35
C ASP A 91 -5.76 -1.58 -14.22
N GLY A 92 -5.83 -0.65 -15.18
CA GLY A 92 -6.92 -0.56 -16.12
C GLY A 92 -7.89 0.56 -15.80
N ALA A 93 -8.71 0.93 -16.78
CA ALA A 93 -9.69 2.01 -16.62
C ALA A 93 -10.82 1.57 -15.70
N GLN A 94 -11.32 2.54 -14.91
CA GLN A 94 -12.48 2.30 -14.06
C GLN A 94 -13.73 2.50 -14.89
N LEU A 95 -14.26 1.42 -15.41
CA LEU A 95 -15.46 1.47 -16.22
C LEU A 95 -16.70 1.56 -15.35
N LYS A 96 -17.69 2.27 -15.87
CA LYS A 96 -18.97 2.37 -15.21
C LYS A 96 -19.78 1.11 -15.40
#